data_02ef39625bc07b7a9dea2440bed188dd
#
_entry.id   02ef39625bc07b7a9dea2440bed188dd
#
_cell.length_a   1.000
_cell.length_b   1.000
_cell.length_c   1.000
_cell.angle_alpha   90.00
_cell.angle_beta   90.00
_cell.angle_gamma   90.00
#
_symmetry.space_group_name_H-M   'P 1'
#
loop_
_entity.id
_entity.type
_entity.pdbx_description
1 polymer ?
#
loop_
_entity_poly.entity_id
_entity_poly.type
_entity_poly.pdbx_seq_one_letter_code
_entity_poly.pdbx_strand_id
1 'polypeptide(L)'
;MNKKLLFPTLLLFTSSFVFAQDKKLIDNIVKEVNENSQLEKLAHELLDVVGPRLVGSPQMKQANDWAVKKYSDWGISAKNEKWGEWRGWERGITHIDLISPRLRTLEGTQLSWSPSTNGKAINAEAIVLPAITDSVSFQKWLPSVKGKLVLISMNQISGRPEKNWEEFATKDLFEKYKKEKADAAKAWAAGISKTGLNAKNLALAIENAGAAGIIINNWSQGFGVDKVFGANTTKIPTVDLSVEDYGLVYRLATSGNKPTLKIESESKELGVVPTFNTIAEIKGKQKPKEYVMLSAHFDSWDAASGATDNGSGTILMMEAMRILKKFYPNPKRTILVGHWGSEEQGLNGSRAFVEDHPEIVSNLQALFNQDNGTGRIVNIGGQGFAKSKDYITRWLAAVPDTIKNQVKTSFPGMPGAGGSDFASFVAAGALGYSLGATSWDYGTYTWHTNRDTYDKLVFDEIRSNVILTAIMVYMACEDAEKTSTEKATDLPVNPRTGKPTEWPVQTKSNRKGGL
;
A
#
# COMPACT_ATOMS: atom_id res chain seq x y z
N MET A 1 6.07 -68.36 34.00
CA MET A 1 6.12 -67.71 32.68
C MET A 1 5.37 -66.38 32.80
N ASN A 2 6.08 -65.29 33.10
CA ASN A 2 5.52 -63.94 33.17
C ASN A 2 6.29 -63.03 32.24
N LYS A 3 5.69 -62.68 31.09
CA LYS A 3 6.13 -61.57 30.27
C LYS A 3 5.29 -60.34 30.69
N LYS A 4 5.89 -59.41 31.45
CA LYS A 4 5.29 -58.15 31.78
C LYS A 4 5.66 -57.12 30.74
N LEU A 5 4.62 -56.44 30.28
CA LEU A 5 4.58 -55.21 29.51
C LEU A 5 5.61 -54.16 29.99
N LEU A 6 6.40 -53.68 29.10
CA LEU A 6 7.11 -52.41 29.20
C LEU A 6 6.86 -51.66 27.90
N PHE A 7 5.83 -50.75 27.92
CA PHE A 7 5.65 -49.64 26.97
C PHE A 7 4.38 -48.90 27.40
N PRO A 8 4.45 -47.72 28.02
CA PRO A 8 4.10 -46.48 27.36
C PRO A 8 4.82 -45.22 27.91
N THR A 9 5.93 -45.30 28.63
CA THR A 9 6.54 -44.12 29.32
C THR A 9 7.36 -43.24 28.38
N LEU A 10 7.73 -43.64 27.18
CA LEU A 10 8.59 -42.89 26.29
C LEU A 10 7.85 -41.80 25.48
N LEU A 11 6.55 -41.99 25.18
CA LEU A 11 5.75 -41.03 24.42
C LEU A 11 5.36 -39.77 25.25
N LEU A 12 5.19 -39.89 26.54
CA LEU A 12 4.83 -38.77 27.45
C LEU A 12 6.03 -37.82 27.69
N PHE A 13 7.26 -38.32 27.70
CA PHE A 13 8.47 -37.51 27.85
C PHE A 13 8.79 -36.68 26.61
N THR A 14 8.56 -37.20 25.43
CA THR A 14 8.83 -36.46 24.18
C THR A 14 7.86 -35.32 23.96
N SER A 15 6.58 -35.49 24.27
CA SER A 15 5.57 -34.40 24.17
C SER A 15 5.84 -33.26 25.16
N SER A 16 6.22 -33.57 26.39
CA SER A 16 6.53 -32.53 27.40
C SER A 16 7.79 -31.72 27.07
N PHE A 17 8.79 -32.35 26.43
CA PHE A 17 10.00 -31.66 25.97
C PHE A 17 9.73 -30.72 24.78
N VAL A 18 8.89 -31.11 23.84
CA VAL A 18 8.51 -30.27 22.69
C VAL A 18 7.74 -29.03 23.17
N PHE A 19 6.73 -29.19 24.04
CA PHE A 19 5.97 -28.06 24.60
C PHE A 19 6.86 -27.07 25.39
N ALA A 20 7.86 -27.56 26.11
CA ALA A 20 8.79 -26.71 26.88
C ALA A 20 9.75 -25.93 25.95
N GLN A 21 10.15 -26.52 24.84
CA GLN A 21 11.03 -25.88 23.84
C GLN A 21 10.29 -24.78 23.08
N ASP A 22 9.05 -25.05 22.67
CA ASP A 22 8.18 -24.07 21.99
C ASP A 22 7.93 -22.85 22.88
N LYS A 23 7.59 -23.09 24.16
CA LYS A 23 7.37 -22.00 25.13
C LYS A 23 8.61 -21.11 25.27
N LYS A 24 9.79 -21.71 25.45
CA LYS A 24 11.04 -20.94 25.59
C LYS A 24 11.35 -20.09 24.36
N LEU A 25 11.08 -20.61 23.16
CA LEU A 25 11.28 -19.87 21.90
C LEU A 25 10.30 -18.70 21.81
N ILE A 26 9.03 -18.91 22.13
CA ILE A 26 8.00 -17.87 22.15
C ILE A 26 8.35 -16.77 23.16
N ASP A 27 8.76 -17.13 24.39
CA ASP A 27 9.18 -16.18 25.41
C ASP A 27 10.38 -15.35 24.94
N ASN A 28 11.34 -15.98 24.23
CA ASN A 28 12.48 -15.28 23.64
C ASN A 28 12.08 -14.29 22.53
N ILE A 29 11.11 -14.68 21.65
CA ILE A 29 10.57 -13.78 20.63
C ILE A 29 9.95 -12.56 21.29
N VAL A 30 9.06 -12.76 22.25
CA VAL A 30 8.38 -11.67 22.97
C VAL A 30 9.38 -10.74 23.66
N LYS A 31 10.37 -11.31 24.35
CA LYS A 31 11.43 -10.54 25.02
C LYS A 31 12.25 -9.73 24.01
N GLU A 32 12.67 -10.34 22.91
CA GLU A 32 13.50 -9.65 21.89
C GLU A 32 12.76 -8.48 21.27
N VAL A 33 11.48 -8.64 20.92
CA VAL A 33 10.66 -7.56 20.36
C VAL A 33 10.53 -6.41 21.36
N ASN A 34 10.31 -6.70 22.64
CA ASN A 34 10.07 -5.66 23.64
C ASN A 34 11.36 -4.94 24.08
N GLU A 35 12.49 -5.64 24.11
CA GLU A 35 13.74 -5.11 24.69
C GLU A 35 14.78 -4.69 23.64
N ASN A 36 14.77 -5.29 22.45
CA ASN A 36 15.82 -5.13 21.44
C ASN A 36 15.29 -4.94 20.02
N SER A 37 14.07 -4.40 19.89
CA SER A 37 13.47 -4.12 18.58
C SER A 37 14.33 -3.19 17.74
N GLN A 38 14.42 -3.47 16.43
CA GLN A 38 15.09 -2.59 15.48
C GLN A 38 14.10 -1.79 14.63
N LEU A 39 12.81 -1.83 14.95
CA LEU A 39 11.76 -1.21 14.14
C LEU A 39 11.99 0.28 13.90
N GLU A 40 12.29 1.06 14.94
CA GLU A 40 12.53 2.50 14.82
C GLU A 40 13.73 2.81 13.94
N LYS A 41 14.80 2.00 14.08
CA LYS A 41 16.00 2.15 13.25
C LYS A 41 15.71 1.80 11.79
N LEU A 42 15.01 0.69 11.54
CA LEU A 42 14.61 0.27 10.19
C LEU A 42 13.70 1.31 9.56
N ALA A 43 12.73 1.84 10.32
CA ALA A 43 11.84 2.88 9.86
C ALA A 43 12.60 4.16 9.48
N HIS A 44 13.50 4.64 10.34
CA HIS A 44 14.32 5.82 10.05
C HIS A 44 15.16 5.62 8.77
N GLU A 45 15.87 4.49 8.65
CA GLU A 45 16.69 4.23 7.47
C GLU A 45 15.86 4.14 6.18
N LEU A 46 14.68 3.50 6.23
CA LEU A 46 13.82 3.33 5.06
C LEU A 46 13.05 4.60 4.70
N LEU A 47 12.47 5.28 5.69
CA LEU A 47 11.51 6.34 5.46
C LEU A 47 12.12 7.74 5.39
N ASP A 48 13.15 7.99 6.23
CA ASP A 48 13.79 9.31 6.29
C ASP A 48 15.06 9.37 5.42
N VAL A 49 15.84 8.26 5.33
CA VAL A 49 17.10 8.25 4.57
C VAL A 49 16.88 7.85 3.11
N VAL A 50 16.14 6.76 2.84
CA VAL A 50 15.79 6.36 1.46
C VAL A 50 14.62 7.20 0.95
N GLY A 51 13.54 7.31 1.74
CA GLY A 51 12.34 8.08 1.40
C GLY A 51 11.32 7.34 0.53
N PRO A 52 10.59 8.06 -0.33
CA PRO A 52 9.56 7.47 -1.19
C PRO A 52 10.12 6.47 -2.20
N ARG A 53 9.36 5.40 -2.45
CA ARG A 53 9.82 4.25 -3.22
C ARG A 53 8.95 3.98 -4.45
N LEU A 54 8.71 5.05 -5.22
CA LEU A 54 7.93 4.92 -6.47
C LEU A 54 8.58 3.91 -7.41
N VAL A 55 7.79 3.02 -8.01
CA VAL A 55 8.31 2.06 -8.99
C VAL A 55 9.03 2.78 -10.14
N GLY A 56 10.22 2.31 -10.47
CA GLY A 56 11.07 2.92 -11.49
C GLY A 56 11.89 4.13 -11.01
N SER A 57 11.80 4.52 -9.73
CA SER A 57 12.66 5.58 -9.17
C SER A 57 14.01 5.05 -8.68
N PRO A 58 15.04 5.90 -8.62
CA PRO A 58 16.32 5.54 -8.00
C PRO A 58 16.17 5.15 -6.54
N GLN A 59 15.26 5.77 -5.80
CA GLN A 59 14.99 5.50 -4.39
C GLN A 59 14.42 4.09 -4.18
N MET A 60 13.55 3.62 -5.10
CA MET A 60 13.07 2.22 -5.05
C MET A 60 14.23 1.23 -5.22
N LYS A 61 15.15 1.50 -6.15
CA LYS A 61 16.36 0.66 -6.32
C LYS A 61 17.25 0.70 -5.09
N GLN A 62 17.44 1.89 -4.49
CA GLN A 62 18.21 2.06 -3.25
C GLN A 62 17.58 1.27 -2.10
N ALA A 63 16.25 1.30 -1.97
CA ALA A 63 15.52 0.51 -0.98
C ALA A 63 15.75 -1.00 -1.17
N ASN A 64 15.66 -1.50 -2.41
CA ASN A 64 15.93 -2.90 -2.72
C ASN A 64 17.36 -3.31 -2.28
N ASP A 65 18.37 -2.49 -2.58
CA ASP A 65 19.77 -2.77 -2.21
C ASP A 65 19.99 -2.67 -0.69
N TRP A 66 19.35 -1.70 -0.03
CA TRP A 66 19.35 -1.56 1.41
C TRP A 66 18.77 -2.80 2.11
N ALA A 67 17.63 -3.32 1.64
CA ALA A 67 17.01 -4.50 2.23
C ALA A 67 17.90 -5.75 2.07
N VAL A 68 18.48 -5.97 0.89
CA VAL A 68 19.44 -7.07 0.66
C VAL A 68 20.62 -6.96 1.63
N LYS A 69 21.18 -5.74 1.80
CA LYS A 69 22.28 -5.52 2.73
C LYS A 69 21.86 -5.82 4.18
N LYS A 70 20.69 -5.35 4.63
CA LYS A 70 20.20 -5.63 5.99
C LYS A 70 20.05 -7.12 6.26
N TYR A 71 19.46 -7.86 5.35
CA TYR A 71 19.35 -9.32 5.47
C TYR A 71 20.71 -9.99 5.51
N SER A 72 21.65 -9.56 4.68
CA SER A 72 23.03 -10.07 4.68
C SER A 72 23.72 -9.80 6.02
N ASP A 73 23.57 -8.60 6.59
CA ASP A 73 24.13 -8.23 7.90
C ASP A 73 23.59 -9.13 9.03
N TRP A 74 22.37 -9.65 8.91
CA TRP A 74 21.76 -10.63 9.82
C TRP A 74 22.10 -12.09 9.48
N GLY A 75 22.91 -12.34 8.45
CA GLY A 75 23.25 -13.68 7.99
C GLY A 75 22.07 -14.42 7.31
N ILE A 76 21.14 -13.67 6.70
CA ILE A 76 20.02 -14.18 5.91
C ILE A 76 20.37 -14.00 4.44
N SER A 77 20.21 -15.06 3.65
CA SER A 77 20.39 -14.98 2.19
C SER A 77 19.30 -14.12 1.57
N ALA A 78 19.68 -13.14 0.74
CA ALA A 78 18.75 -12.24 0.07
C ALA A 78 19.23 -11.86 -1.33
N LYS A 79 18.29 -11.56 -2.23
CA LYS A 79 18.56 -11.09 -3.59
C LYS A 79 17.48 -10.15 -4.08
N ASN A 80 17.85 -9.25 -4.98
CA ASN A 80 16.91 -8.52 -5.82
C ASN A 80 16.62 -9.35 -7.07
N GLU A 81 15.37 -9.74 -7.24
CA GLU A 81 14.91 -10.55 -8.38
C GLU A 81 14.18 -9.66 -9.38
N LYS A 82 14.77 -9.53 -10.58
CA LYS A 82 14.18 -8.73 -11.65
C LYS A 82 12.88 -9.39 -12.12
N TRP A 83 11.76 -8.65 -12.05
CA TRP A 83 10.47 -9.14 -12.53
C TRP A 83 9.97 -8.41 -13.77
N GLY A 84 10.50 -7.21 -14.09
CA GLY A 84 10.05 -6.43 -15.23
C GLY A 84 10.88 -5.19 -15.49
N GLU A 85 10.28 -4.27 -16.22
CA GLU A 85 10.83 -2.96 -16.59
C GLU A 85 9.73 -1.90 -16.46
N TRP A 86 10.11 -0.66 -16.09
CA TRP A 86 9.16 0.42 -15.88
C TRP A 86 9.72 1.75 -16.40
N ARG A 87 8.83 2.73 -16.64
CA ARG A 87 9.22 4.11 -16.89
C ARG A 87 10.00 4.64 -15.70
N GLY A 88 11.27 4.92 -15.89
CA GLY A 88 12.13 5.49 -14.87
C GLY A 88 11.89 6.98 -14.71
N TRP A 89 11.71 7.43 -13.47
CA TRP A 89 11.44 8.82 -13.15
C TRP A 89 11.98 9.17 -11.75
N GLU A 90 12.49 10.39 -11.62
CA GLU A 90 13.03 10.92 -10.38
C GLU A 90 12.40 12.28 -10.07
N ARG A 91 11.86 12.42 -8.86
CA ARG A 91 11.28 13.66 -8.37
C ARG A 91 12.38 14.64 -7.99
N GLY A 92 12.21 15.92 -8.40
CA GLY A 92 12.98 17.05 -7.91
C GLY A 92 12.17 17.96 -6.98
N ILE A 93 12.54 19.22 -6.89
CA ILE A 93 11.90 20.23 -6.05
C ILE A 93 10.66 20.79 -6.76
N THR A 94 9.61 21.10 -5.98
CA THR A 94 8.40 21.79 -6.46
C THR A 94 8.17 23.05 -5.63
N HIS A 95 8.07 24.21 -6.31
CA HIS A 95 7.69 25.50 -5.73
C HIS A 95 6.49 26.06 -6.49
N ILE A 96 5.48 26.50 -5.76
CA ILE A 96 4.26 27.05 -6.34
C ILE A 96 3.90 28.33 -5.57
N ASP A 97 3.82 29.45 -6.28
CA ASP A 97 3.51 30.75 -5.70
C ASP A 97 2.33 31.40 -6.43
N LEU A 98 1.41 32.00 -5.66
CA LEU A 98 0.47 32.98 -6.18
C LEU A 98 1.21 34.32 -6.28
N ILE A 99 1.25 34.90 -7.50
CA ILE A 99 1.94 36.15 -7.77
C ILE A 99 0.96 37.33 -7.79
N SER A 100 -0.21 37.16 -8.37
CA SER A 100 -1.26 38.14 -8.46
C SER A 100 -2.61 37.51 -8.10
N PRO A 101 -3.51 38.23 -7.39
CA PRO A 101 -3.50 39.65 -7.01
C PRO A 101 -2.66 39.98 -5.75
N ARG A 102 -2.10 38.98 -5.08
CA ARG A 102 -1.19 39.15 -3.93
C ARG A 102 -0.18 38.00 -3.87
N LEU A 103 0.95 38.25 -3.22
CA LEU A 103 1.95 37.20 -3.04
C LEU A 103 1.53 36.19 -1.96
N ARG A 104 1.72 34.92 -2.24
CA ARG A 104 1.56 33.80 -1.29
C ARG A 104 2.23 32.55 -1.82
N THR A 105 3.06 31.90 -1.02
CA THR A 105 3.49 30.53 -1.28
C THR A 105 2.31 29.58 -1.10
N LEU A 106 2.08 28.72 -2.08
CA LEU A 106 1.00 27.75 -2.09
C LEU A 106 1.55 26.37 -1.69
N GLU A 107 0.76 25.64 -0.91
CA GLU A 107 1.06 24.25 -0.57
C GLU A 107 0.62 23.32 -1.70
N GLY A 108 1.60 22.62 -2.29
CA GLY A 108 1.32 21.69 -3.37
C GLY A 108 2.52 20.86 -3.77
N THR A 109 2.29 19.84 -4.57
CA THR A 109 3.32 18.93 -5.06
C THR A 109 3.09 18.53 -6.51
N GLN A 110 4.17 18.26 -7.24
CA GLN A 110 4.12 17.65 -8.56
C GLN A 110 3.60 16.22 -8.47
N LEU A 111 2.76 15.78 -9.40
CA LEU A 111 2.35 14.38 -9.46
C LEU A 111 3.47 13.47 -9.94
N SER A 112 3.42 12.20 -9.57
CA SER A 112 4.35 11.17 -10.04
C SER A 112 4.35 11.09 -11.56
N TRP A 113 5.53 10.91 -12.17
CA TRP A 113 5.75 10.90 -13.62
C TRP A 113 5.31 12.17 -14.37
N SER A 114 5.03 13.25 -13.67
CA SER A 114 4.74 14.54 -14.32
C SER A 114 6.00 15.11 -14.99
N PRO A 115 5.89 15.73 -16.17
CA PRO A 115 6.99 16.45 -16.79
C PRO A 115 7.52 17.59 -15.95
N SER A 116 8.83 17.86 -16.07
CA SER A 116 9.52 18.99 -15.43
C SER A 116 9.21 20.32 -16.13
N THR A 117 9.41 21.43 -15.38
CA THR A 117 9.49 22.78 -15.95
C THR A 117 10.84 23.06 -16.61
N ASN A 118 11.80 22.12 -16.54
CA ASN A 118 13.12 22.17 -17.14
C ASN A 118 13.93 23.43 -16.76
N GLY A 119 13.92 23.77 -15.47
CA GLY A 119 14.65 24.92 -14.91
C GLY A 119 14.07 26.29 -15.29
N LYS A 120 12.88 26.33 -15.89
CA LYS A 120 12.21 27.58 -16.27
C LYS A 120 10.86 27.69 -15.57
N ALA A 121 10.73 28.68 -14.70
CA ALA A 121 9.45 28.94 -14.04
C ALA A 121 8.35 29.22 -15.07
N ILE A 122 7.20 28.58 -14.89
CA ILE A 122 5.97 28.90 -15.60
C ILE A 122 5.30 30.05 -14.82
N ASN A 123 5.14 31.21 -15.48
CA ASN A 123 4.36 32.32 -14.95
C ASN A 123 3.12 32.47 -15.82
N ALA A 124 1.96 32.04 -15.35
CA ALA A 124 0.75 32.02 -16.14
C ALA A 124 -0.52 32.27 -15.32
N GLU A 125 -1.52 32.85 -15.98
CA GLU A 125 -2.86 32.99 -15.43
C GLU A 125 -3.48 31.62 -15.24
N ALA A 126 -4.12 31.41 -14.08
CA ALA A 126 -4.88 30.20 -13.80
C ALA A 126 -6.36 30.41 -14.16
N ILE A 127 -6.91 29.45 -14.88
CA ILE A 127 -8.32 29.40 -15.28
C ILE A 127 -8.95 28.08 -14.84
N VAL A 128 -10.27 28.07 -14.74
CA VAL A 128 -11.05 26.90 -14.29
C VAL A 128 -11.70 26.22 -15.48
N LEU A 129 -11.72 24.88 -15.48
CA LEU A 129 -12.57 24.10 -16.38
C LEU A 129 -14.03 24.50 -16.11
N PRO A 130 -14.76 25.07 -17.08
CA PRO A 130 -16.12 25.53 -16.87
C PRO A 130 -17.11 24.37 -16.73
N ALA A 131 -18.34 24.67 -16.34
CA ALA A 131 -19.43 23.71 -16.41
C ALA A 131 -19.68 23.31 -17.88
N ILE A 132 -19.39 22.05 -18.21
CA ILE A 132 -19.54 21.53 -19.57
C ILE A 132 -20.98 21.04 -19.76
N THR A 133 -21.64 21.54 -20.83
CA THR A 133 -23.00 21.15 -21.19
C THR A 133 -23.05 20.00 -22.18
N ASP A 134 -22.05 19.93 -23.08
CA ASP A 134 -21.87 18.91 -24.10
C ASP A 134 -20.43 18.95 -24.68
N SER A 135 -20.08 18.02 -25.54
CA SER A 135 -18.76 17.96 -26.16
C SER A 135 -18.47 19.15 -27.07
N VAL A 136 -19.48 19.79 -27.66
CA VAL A 136 -19.31 20.98 -28.52
C VAL A 136 -18.90 22.18 -27.67
N SER A 137 -19.55 22.39 -26.53
CA SER A 137 -19.19 23.47 -25.59
C SER A 137 -17.75 23.30 -25.06
N PHE A 138 -17.34 22.05 -24.78
CA PHE A 138 -15.95 21.74 -24.41
C PHE A 138 -14.97 22.10 -25.54
N GLN A 139 -15.23 21.65 -26.75
CA GLN A 139 -14.36 21.96 -27.91
C GLN A 139 -14.27 23.45 -28.19
N LYS A 140 -15.35 24.22 -27.99
CA LYS A 140 -15.38 25.67 -28.13
C LYS A 140 -14.54 26.38 -27.06
N TRP A 141 -14.54 25.86 -25.84
CA TRP A 141 -13.76 26.41 -24.73
C TRP A 141 -12.25 26.05 -24.84
N LEU A 142 -11.93 24.87 -25.33
CA LEU A 142 -10.60 24.29 -25.31
C LEU A 142 -9.48 25.22 -25.85
N PRO A 143 -9.65 26.03 -26.90
CA PRO A 143 -8.63 26.99 -27.35
C PRO A 143 -8.25 28.07 -26.32
N SER A 144 -9.11 28.33 -25.34
CA SER A 144 -8.83 29.36 -24.30
C SER A 144 -7.76 28.95 -23.30
N VAL A 145 -7.40 27.65 -23.25
CA VAL A 145 -6.38 27.14 -22.31
C VAL A 145 -4.94 27.48 -22.75
N LYS A 146 -4.75 27.95 -23.99
CA LYS A 146 -3.41 28.20 -24.53
C LYS A 146 -2.61 29.16 -23.62
N GLY A 147 -1.44 28.68 -23.13
CA GLY A 147 -0.56 29.41 -22.23
C GLY A 147 -1.11 29.62 -20.81
N LYS A 148 -2.18 28.93 -20.42
CA LYS A 148 -2.80 29.03 -19.09
C LYS A 148 -2.49 27.82 -18.22
N LEU A 149 -2.60 28.01 -16.91
CA LEU A 149 -2.69 26.93 -15.92
C LEU A 149 -4.18 26.57 -15.73
N VAL A 150 -4.51 25.29 -15.85
CA VAL A 150 -5.91 24.86 -15.90
C VAL A 150 -6.28 24.05 -14.67
N LEU A 151 -7.21 24.56 -13.86
CA LEU A 151 -7.79 23.86 -12.72
C LEU A 151 -8.85 22.88 -13.21
N ILE A 152 -8.67 21.58 -12.94
CA ILE A 152 -9.56 20.52 -13.44
C ILE A 152 -10.19 19.65 -12.35
N SER A 153 -10.05 19.99 -11.08
CA SER A 153 -10.75 19.31 -9.98
C SER A 153 -11.98 20.09 -9.53
N MET A 154 -12.93 19.39 -8.93
CA MET A 154 -14.09 20.03 -8.31
C MET A 154 -13.65 20.92 -7.14
N ASN A 155 -14.17 22.15 -7.08
CA ASN A 155 -13.99 22.95 -5.89
C ASN A 155 -14.84 22.38 -4.74
N GLN A 156 -14.22 22.19 -3.57
CA GLN A 156 -14.92 21.67 -2.40
C GLN A 156 -15.87 22.72 -1.80
N ILE A 157 -17.05 22.26 -1.36
CA ILE A 157 -18.04 23.11 -0.66
C ILE A 157 -17.44 23.70 0.62
N SER A 158 -16.62 22.90 1.30
CA SER A 158 -15.88 23.28 2.49
C SER A 158 -14.57 22.50 2.55
N GLY A 159 -13.49 23.14 3.00
CA GLY A 159 -12.22 22.49 3.37
C GLY A 159 -12.21 21.92 4.80
N ARG A 160 -13.36 21.92 5.50
CA ARG A 160 -13.48 21.30 6.81
C ARG A 160 -13.65 19.79 6.67
N PRO A 161 -12.86 18.98 7.41
CA PRO A 161 -13.07 17.53 7.49
C PRO A 161 -14.51 17.17 7.85
N GLU A 162 -15.03 16.09 7.28
CA GLU A 162 -16.42 15.65 7.53
C GLU A 162 -16.66 15.35 9.01
N LYS A 163 -15.64 14.83 9.74
CA LYS A 163 -15.67 14.64 11.20
C LYS A 163 -15.98 15.93 11.97
N ASN A 164 -15.49 17.09 11.49
CA ASN A 164 -15.82 18.36 12.13
C ASN A 164 -17.30 18.73 11.96
N TRP A 165 -17.86 18.42 10.79
CA TRP A 165 -19.28 18.60 10.55
C TRP A 165 -20.15 17.68 11.41
N GLU A 166 -19.74 16.42 11.54
CA GLU A 166 -20.41 15.43 12.39
C GLU A 166 -20.39 15.84 13.87
N GLU A 167 -19.26 16.37 14.35
CA GLU A 167 -19.05 16.71 15.76
C GLU A 167 -19.71 18.05 16.15
N PHE A 168 -19.61 19.07 15.28
CA PHE A 168 -19.93 20.46 15.67
C PHE A 168 -21.17 21.04 14.99
N ALA A 169 -21.61 20.51 13.85
CA ALA A 169 -22.78 21.02 13.18
C ALA A 169 -24.09 20.51 13.82
N THR A 170 -25.16 21.32 13.72
CA THR A 170 -26.48 20.76 13.99
C THR A 170 -26.81 19.68 12.97
N LYS A 171 -27.71 18.76 13.33
CA LYS A 171 -28.09 17.64 12.46
C LYS A 171 -28.55 18.15 11.07
N ASP A 172 -29.42 19.17 11.05
CA ASP A 172 -29.95 19.71 9.79
C ASP A 172 -28.85 20.35 8.93
N LEU A 173 -27.89 21.05 9.57
CA LEU A 173 -26.77 21.65 8.87
C LEU A 173 -25.83 20.58 8.30
N PHE A 174 -25.58 19.50 9.02
CA PHE A 174 -24.76 18.39 8.53
C PHE A 174 -25.42 17.64 7.36
N GLU A 175 -26.73 17.36 7.46
CA GLU A 175 -27.47 16.74 6.35
C GLU A 175 -27.48 17.64 5.10
N LYS A 176 -27.66 18.95 5.29
CA LYS A 176 -27.55 19.93 4.20
C LYS A 176 -26.17 19.89 3.54
N TYR A 177 -25.09 19.92 4.35
CA TYR A 177 -23.72 19.83 3.83
C TYR A 177 -23.48 18.54 3.03
N LYS A 178 -23.89 17.38 3.56
CA LYS A 178 -23.76 16.08 2.86
C LYS A 178 -24.49 16.09 1.51
N LYS A 179 -25.69 16.64 1.49
CA LYS A 179 -26.48 16.77 0.27
C LYS A 179 -25.80 17.68 -0.76
N GLU A 180 -25.38 18.87 -0.36
CA GLU A 180 -24.70 19.84 -1.23
C GLU A 180 -23.40 19.26 -1.80
N LYS A 181 -22.61 18.56 -0.97
CA LYS A 181 -21.37 17.88 -1.36
C LYS A 181 -21.65 16.79 -2.40
N ALA A 182 -22.68 15.96 -2.17
CA ALA A 182 -23.05 14.89 -3.10
C ALA A 182 -23.58 15.46 -4.43
N ASP A 183 -24.41 16.51 -4.39
CA ASP A 183 -24.95 17.18 -5.57
C ASP A 183 -23.82 17.83 -6.40
N ALA A 184 -22.87 18.49 -5.75
CA ALA A 184 -21.69 19.10 -6.40
C ALA A 184 -20.83 18.03 -7.08
N ALA A 185 -20.54 16.92 -6.38
CA ALA A 185 -19.76 15.81 -6.94
C ALA A 185 -20.47 15.17 -8.16
N LYS A 186 -21.78 14.97 -8.06
CA LYS A 186 -22.61 14.46 -9.18
C LYS A 186 -22.61 15.41 -10.37
N ALA A 187 -22.76 16.72 -10.14
CA ALA A 187 -22.75 17.72 -11.19
C ALA A 187 -21.38 17.80 -11.87
N TRP A 188 -20.30 17.74 -11.10
CA TRP A 188 -18.92 17.71 -11.63
C TRP A 188 -18.68 16.48 -12.48
N ALA A 189 -18.98 15.28 -11.98
CA ALA A 189 -18.81 14.03 -12.72
C ALA A 189 -19.63 14.02 -14.02
N ALA A 190 -20.88 14.53 -13.99
CA ALA A 190 -21.71 14.69 -15.18
C ALA A 190 -21.09 15.68 -16.19
N GLY A 191 -20.50 16.78 -15.73
CA GLY A 191 -19.77 17.74 -16.57
C GLY A 191 -18.58 17.09 -17.28
N ILE A 192 -17.75 16.36 -16.53
CA ILE A 192 -16.62 15.60 -17.11
C ILE A 192 -17.12 14.58 -18.15
N SER A 193 -18.14 13.79 -17.82
CA SER A 193 -18.74 12.81 -18.76
C SER A 193 -19.20 13.45 -20.06
N LYS A 194 -19.75 14.66 -20.02
CA LYS A 194 -20.21 15.41 -21.20
C LYS A 194 -19.10 15.87 -22.13
N THR A 195 -17.84 15.90 -21.66
CA THR A 195 -16.68 16.10 -22.57
C THR A 195 -16.50 14.95 -23.56
N GLY A 196 -17.05 13.76 -23.25
CA GLY A 196 -16.82 12.52 -23.98
C GLY A 196 -15.45 11.88 -23.69
N LEU A 197 -14.70 12.41 -22.71
CA LEU A 197 -13.33 11.98 -22.38
C LEU A 197 -13.25 11.40 -20.97
N ASN A 198 -12.36 10.42 -20.78
CA ASN A 198 -11.91 10.01 -19.44
C ASN A 198 -10.85 10.98 -18.90
N ALA A 199 -10.46 10.83 -17.64
CA ALA A 199 -9.52 11.73 -16.97
C ALA A 199 -8.18 11.85 -17.71
N LYS A 200 -7.63 10.75 -18.22
CA LYS A 200 -6.38 10.74 -19.00
C LYS A 200 -6.54 11.55 -20.30
N ASN A 201 -7.57 11.27 -21.06
CA ASN A 201 -7.80 11.93 -22.34
C ASN A 201 -8.17 13.40 -22.18
N LEU A 202 -8.84 13.79 -21.08
CA LEU A 202 -9.10 15.19 -20.74
C LEU A 202 -7.79 15.95 -20.51
N ALA A 203 -6.89 15.42 -19.69
CA ALA A 203 -5.59 16.03 -19.44
C ALA A 203 -4.77 16.18 -20.74
N LEU A 204 -4.74 15.14 -21.58
CA LEU A 204 -4.07 15.18 -22.88
C LEU A 204 -4.73 16.17 -23.87
N ALA A 205 -6.05 16.32 -23.87
CA ALA A 205 -6.72 17.30 -24.71
C ALA A 205 -6.34 18.74 -24.31
N ILE A 206 -6.30 19.03 -23.02
CA ILE A 206 -5.88 20.31 -22.46
C ILE A 206 -4.39 20.58 -22.79
N GLU A 207 -3.52 19.58 -22.60
CA GLU A 207 -2.11 19.66 -22.99
C GLU A 207 -1.94 19.97 -24.48
N ASN A 208 -2.62 19.23 -25.36
CA ASN A 208 -2.53 19.40 -26.81
C ASN A 208 -3.12 20.73 -27.31
N ALA A 209 -4.04 21.33 -26.55
CA ALA A 209 -4.55 22.67 -26.82
C ALA A 209 -3.58 23.79 -26.40
N GLY A 210 -2.41 23.44 -25.83
CA GLY A 210 -1.33 24.36 -25.52
C GLY A 210 -1.40 24.99 -24.13
N ALA A 211 -2.05 24.34 -23.16
CA ALA A 211 -1.99 24.75 -21.75
C ALA A 211 -0.53 24.77 -21.25
N ALA A 212 -0.23 25.63 -20.29
CA ALA A 212 1.09 25.72 -19.66
C ALA A 212 1.28 24.67 -18.55
N GLY A 213 0.20 24.21 -17.92
CA GLY A 213 0.20 23.19 -16.89
C GLY A 213 -1.22 22.88 -16.43
N ILE A 214 -1.34 21.81 -15.65
CA ILE A 214 -2.61 21.37 -15.03
C ILE A 214 -2.48 21.46 -13.52
N ILE A 215 -3.54 21.94 -12.87
CA ILE A 215 -3.67 21.99 -11.42
C ILE A 215 -4.84 21.12 -11.00
N ILE A 216 -4.59 20.21 -10.06
CA ILE A 216 -5.62 19.36 -9.48
C ILE A 216 -5.69 19.56 -7.96
N ASN A 217 -6.70 18.96 -7.35
CA ASN A 217 -6.82 18.74 -5.93
C ASN A 217 -7.48 17.38 -5.69
N ASN A 218 -6.78 16.50 -4.98
CA ASN A 218 -7.26 15.19 -4.55
C ASN A 218 -7.46 15.15 -3.03
N TRP A 219 -8.17 16.11 -2.51
CA TRP A 219 -8.36 16.27 -1.07
C TRP A 219 -8.86 14.99 -0.37
N SER A 220 -8.19 14.61 0.73
CA SER A 220 -8.47 13.42 1.54
C SER A 220 -9.01 13.76 2.94
N GLN A 221 -9.94 14.73 3.04
CA GLN A 221 -10.69 15.05 4.27
C GLN A 221 -9.85 15.51 5.47
N GLY A 222 -8.59 15.88 5.29
CA GLY A 222 -7.72 16.51 6.31
C GLY A 222 -7.26 17.90 5.87
N PHE A 223 -6.81 18.74 6.80
CA PHE A 223 -6.20 20.03 6.48
C PHE A 223 -4.87 19.81 5.77
N GLY A 224 -4.76 20.24 4.51
CA GLY A 224 -3.57 20.02 3.67
C GLY A 224 -3.26 18.55 3.37
N VAL A 225 -4.24 17.66 3.47
CA VAL A 225 -4.05 16.23 3.17
C VAL A 225 -4.60 15.91 1.80
N ASP A 226 -3.72 15.58 0.87
CA ASP A 226 -4.06 15.28 -0.51
C ASP A 226 -3.49 13.91 -0.92
N LYS A 227 -4.29 13.14 -1.69
CA LYS A 227 -3.83 11.88 -2.29
C LYS A 227 -3.03 12.18 -3.54
N VAL A 228 -1.87 11.56 -3.66
CA VAL A 228 -0.97 11.78 -4.79
C VAL A 228 -0.87 10.52 -5.64
N PHE A 229 -1.15 10.69 -6.93
CA PHE A 229 -1.11 9.65 -7.95
C PHE A 229 -0.24 10.08 -9.14
N GLY A 230 -0.24 9.29 -10.20
CA GLY A 230 0.47 9.59 -11.45
C GLY A 230 -0.20 10.69 -12.27
N ALA A 231 0.61 11.53 -12.90
CA ALA A 231 0.16 12.50 -13.90
C ALA A 231 -0.34 11.81 -15.17
N ASN A 232 -1.32 12.41 -15.82
CA ASN A 232 -1.81 12.00 -17.13
C ASN A 232 -1.22 12.83 -18.28
N THR A 233 -0.45 13.88 -17.98
CA THR A 233 0.25 14.72 -18.95
C THR A 233 1.60 14.13 -19.36
N THR A 234 2.08 14.48 -20.55
CA THR A 234 3.34 13.97 -21.12
C THR A 234 4.33 15.08 -21.51
N LYS A 235 3.87 16.35 -21.56
CA LYS A 235 4.68 17.50 -22.02
C LYS A 235 4.63 18.69 -21.07
N ILE A 236 3.58 18.81 -20.26
CA ILE A 236 3.37 19.92 -19.33
C ILE A 236 3.25 19.41 -17.90
N PRO A 237 3.67 20.17 -16.88
CA PRO A 237 3.57 19.75 -15.50
C PRO A 237 2.12 19.63 -15.04
N THR A 238 1.87 18.66 -14.17
CA THR A 238 0.65 18.54 -13.38
C THR A 238 1.02 18.60 -11.91
N VAL A 239 0.40 19.54 -11.19
CA VAL A 239 0.60 19.73 -9.75
C VAL A 239 -0.72 19.54 -9.00
N ASP A 240 -0.64 19.01 -7.79
CA ASP A 240 -1.72 18.97 -6.82
C ASP A 240 -1.55 20.15 -5.86
N LEU A 241 -2.62 20.87 -5.55
CA LEU A 241 -2.65 21.91 -4.51
C LEU A 241 -3.52 21.46 -3.36
N SER A 242 -3.15 21.85 -2.13
CA SER A 242 -4.00 21.65 -0.96
C SER A 242 -5.40 22.21 -1.20
N VAL A 243 -6.41 21.66 -0.51
CA VAL A 243 -7.80 22.10 -0.65
C VAL A 243 -7.95 23.61 -0.35
N GLU A 244 -7.15 24.12 0.58
CA GLU A 244 -7.12 25.52 0.98
C GLU A 244 -6.65 26.42 -0.17
N ASP A 245 -5.54 26.04 -0.80
CA ASP A 245 -4.90 26.84 -1.84
C ASP A 245 -5.54 26.63 -3.21
N TYR A 246 -5.98 25.40 -3.52
CA TYR A 246 -6.83 25.15 -4.69
C TYR A 246 -8.10 26.01 -4.65
N GLY A 247 -8.81 25.99 -3.53
CA GLY A 247 -10.03 26.79 -3.31
C GLY A 247 -9.78 28.29 -3.40
N LEU A 248 -8.62 28.77 -2.92
CA LEU A 248 -8.22 30.17 -3.07
C LEU A 248 -8.08 30.55 -4.56
N VAL A 249 -7.28 29.80 -5.31
CA VAL A 249 -7.04 30.05 -6.74
C VAL A 249 -8.34 29.94 -7.54
N TYR A 250 -9.16 28.93 -7.24
CA TYR A 250 -10.47 28.72 -7.87
C TYR A 250 -11.37 29.95 -7.69
N ARG A 251 -11.53 30.43 -6.46
CA ARG A 251 -12.37 31.62 -6.17
C ARG A 251 -11.84 32.88 -6.86
N LEU A 252 -10.54 33.10 -6.88
CA LEU A 252 -9.93 34.22 -7.60
C LEU A 252 -10.20 34.13 -9.11
N ALA A 253 -10.05 32.95 -9.71
CA ALA A 253 -10.28 32.76 -11.13
C ALA A 253 -11.76 32.95 -11.53
N THR A 254 -12.70 32.44 -10.71
CA THR A 254 -14.14 32.54 -11.00
C THR A 254 -14.74 33.90 -10.69
N SER A 255 -14.11 34.71 -9.83
CA SER A 255 -14.55 36.09 -9.53
C SER A 255 -13.88 37.16 -10.40
N GLY A 256 -13.16 36.78 -11.45
CA GLY A 256 -12.57 37.70 -12.43
C GLY A 256 -11.25 38.33 -12.03
N ASN A 257 -10.62 37.89 -10.92
CA ASN A 257 -9.35 38.44 -10.43
C ASN A 257 -8.10 37.97 -11.22
N LYS A 258 -8.26 37.09 -12.20
CA LYS A 258 -7.19 36.58 -13.07
C LYS A 258 -5.92 36.20 -12.31
N PRO A 259 -5.96 35.21 -11.38
CA PRO A 259 -4.81 34.87 -10.57
C PRO A 259 -3.65 34.40 -11.46
N THR A 260 -2.45 34.91 -11.17
CA THR A 260 -1.21 34.46 -11.85
C THR A 260 -0.41 33.64 -10.87
N LEU A 261 -0.03 32.43 -11.29
CA LEU A 261 0.84 31.55 -10.51
C LEU A 261 2.22 31.45 -11.15
N LYS A 262 3.22 31.29 -10.28
CA LYS A 262 4.57 30.85 -10.64
C LYS A 262 4.72 29.40 -10.21
N ILE A 263 5.09 28.51 -11.15
CA ILE A 263 5.36 27.10 -10.86
C ILE A 263 6.77 26.75 -11.34
N GLU A 264 7.57 26.23 -10.43
CA GLU A 264 8.83 25.56 -10.68
C GLU A 264 8.72 24.13 -10.16
N SER A 265 8.67 23.14 -11.05
CA SER A 265 8.63 21.74 -10.65
C SER A 265 9.64 20.95 -11.46
N GLU A 266 10.57 20.33 -10.75
CA GLU A 266 11.66 19.61 -11.37
C GLU A 266 11.46 18.10 -11.25
N SER A 267 11.77 17.40 -12.31
CA SER A 267 11.80 15.96 -12.37
C SER A 267 12.72 15.51 -13.50
N LYS A 268 13.14 14.26 -13.46
CA LYS A 268 14.02 13.69 -14.46
C LYS A 268 13.48 12.39 -15.01
N GLU A 269 13.30 12.33 -16.33
CA GLU A 269 13.02 11.09 -17.04
C GLU A 269 14.29 10.26 -17.15
N LEU A 270 14.22 8.98 -16.79
CA LEU A 270 15.37 8.06 -16.78
C LEU A 270 15.27 6.98 -17.88
N GLY A 271 14.24 7.07 -18.74
CA GLY A 271 13.95 6.05 -19.73
C GLY A 271 13.38 4.77 -19.11
N VAL A 272 13.69 3.63 -19.70
CA VAL A 272 13.24 2.33 -19.21
C VAL A 272 14.27 1.78 -18.22
N VAL A 273 13.83 1.43 -17.03
CA VAL A 273 14.68 0.89 -15.96
C VAL A 273 14.17 -0.48 -15.48
N PRO A 274 15.07 -1.37 -15.01
CA PRO A 274 14.67 -2.65 -14.43
C PRO A 274 13.96 -2.46 -13.09
N THR A 275 12.99 -3.33 -12.79
CA THR A 275 12.25 -3.37 -11.53
C THR A 275 12.43 -4.72 -10.82
N PHE A 276 12.40 -4.69 -9.49
CA PHE A 276 12.79 -5.84 -8.67
C PHE A 276 11.79 -6.10 -7.55
N ASN A 277 11.68 -7.38 -7.18
CA ASN A 277 11.27 -7.81 -5.85
C ASN A 277 12.51 -8.08 -5.02
N THR A 278 12.48 -7.81 -3.71
CA THR A 278 13.53 -8.29 -2.80
C THR A 278 13.05 -9.56 -2.11
N ILE A 279 13.75 -10.66 -2.32
CA ILE A 279 13.43 -11.97 -1.74
C ILE A 279 14.54 -12.38 -0.79
N ALA A 280 14.17 -12.76 0.46
CA ALA A 280 15.14 -13.32 1.41
C ALA A 280 14.67 -14.67 1.96
N GLU A 281 15.64 -15.51 2.38
CA GLU A 281 15.44 -16.92 2.72
C GLU A 281 16.16 -17.32 4.01
N ILE A 282 15.45 -18.04 4.88
CA ILE A 282 16.02 -18.92 5.91
C ILE A 282 15.69 -20.36 5.52
N LYS A 283 16.68 -21.07 5.01
CA LYS A 283 16.50 -22.39 4.41
C LYS A 283 16.08 -23.46 5.42
N GLY A 284 15.04 -24.21 5.10
CA GLY A 284 14.51 -25.31 5.89
C GLY A 284 15.48 -26.51 5.96
N LYS A 285 15.49 -27.20 7.11
CA LYS A 285 16.37 -28.35 7.35
C LYS A 285 15.71 -29.69 7.06
N GLN A 286 14.42 -29.84 7.33
CA GLN A 286 13.73 -31.12 7.18
C GLN A 286 12.89 -31.17 5.90
N LYS A 287 12.20 -30.06 5.60
CA LYS A 287 11.31 -29.91 4.45
C LYS A 287 11.68 -28.67 3.62
N PRO A 288 12.88 -28.62 3.04
CA PRO A 288 13.42 -27.42 2.39
C PRO A 288 12.64 -26.99 1.13
N LYS A 289 11.75 -27.84 0.61
CA LYS A 289 10.88 -27.54 -0.55
C LYS A 289 9.43 -27.23 -0.15
N GLU A 290 9.13 -27.15 1.14
CA GLU A 290 7.88 -26.59 1.66
C GLU A 290 8.18 -25.21 2.24
N TYR A 291 7.29 -24.23 2.02
CA TYR A 291 7.58 -22.82 2.28
C TYR A 291 6.54 -22.17 3.20
N VAL A 292 6.99 -21.34 4.12
CA VAL A 292 6.16 -20.35 4.82
C VAL A 292 6.65 -18.98 4.40
N MET A 293 5.75 -18.09 3.99
CA MET A 293 6.14 -16.81 3.41
C MET A 293 5.59 -15.61 4.17
N LEU A 294 6.45 -14.63 4.40
CA LEU A 294 6.14 -13.29 4.85
C LEU A 294 5.98 -12.39 3.63
N SER A 295 5.07 -11.43 3.66
CA SER A 295 4.70 -10.64 2.48
C SER A 295 4.30 -9.22 2.85
N ALA A 296 4.91 -8.24 2.17
CA ALA A 296 4.54 -6.84 2.20
C ALA A 296 5.04 -6.18 0.92
N HIS A 297 4.30 -5.23 0.33
CA HIS A 297 4.87 -4.49 -0.78
C HIS A 297 5.91 -3.48 -0.31
N PHE A 298 6.80 -3.12 -1.21
CA PHE A 298 7.96 -2.31 -0.93
C PHE A 298 7.88 -0.93 -1.56
N ASP A 299 7.24 -0.84 -2.72
CA ASP A 299 6.98 0.43 -3.36
C ASP A 299 5.97 1.27 -2.57
N SER A 300 5.92 2.55 -2.90
CA SER A 300 4.97 3.51 -2.38
C SER A 300 4.72 4.61 -3.40
N TRP A 301 3.64 5.36 -3.24
CA TRP A 301 3.55 6.68 -3.86
C TRP A 301 4.61 7.62 -3.28
N ASP A 302 4.93 8.72 -3.98
CA ASP A 302 6.14 9.49 -3.73
C ASP A 302 5.93 10.94 -3.24
N ALA A 303 4.73 11.31 -2.85
CA ALA A 303 4.49 12.61 -2.23
C ALA A 303 4.93 12.68 -0.76
N ALA A 304 5.03 11.53 -0.11
CA ALA A 304 5.57 11.33 1.24
C ALA A 304 6.45 10.07 1.24
N SER A 305 6.89 9.62 2.41
CA SER A 305 7.82 8.49 2.49
C SER A 305 7.16 7.11 2.46
N GLY A 306 5.83 7.01 2.33
CA GLY A 306 5.11 5.73 2.33
C GLY A 306 5.33 4.96 3.63
N ALA A 307 5.08 5.63 4.77
CA ALA A 307 5.39 5.07 6.09
C ALA A 307 4.40 4.00 6.50
N THR A 308 3.11 4.29 6.36
CA THR A 308 2.03 3.35 6.69
C THR A 308 1.61 2.52 5.47
N ASP A 309 1.94 2.99 4.27
CA ASP A 309 1.65 2.39 2.96
C ASP A 309 2.92 2.25 2.10
N ASN A 310 3.69 1.17 2.21
CA ASN A 310 3.61 0.08 3.19
C ASN A 310 4.96 -0.12 3.91
N GLY A 311 5.60 0.98 4.32
CA GLY A 311 6.83 0.94 5.13
C GLY A 311 6.63 0.15 6.41
N SER A 312 5.47 0.32 7.09
CA SER A 312 5.11 -0.41 8.32
C SER A 312 5.09 -1.92 8.11
N GLY A 313 4.45 -2.42 7.05
CA GLY A 313 4.44 -3.84 6.70
C GLY A 313 5.83 -4.35 6.33
N THR A 314 6.59 -3.59 5.55
CA THR A 314 7.96 -3.94 5.18
C THR A 314 8.86 -4.13 6.41
N ILE A 315 8.95 -3.13 7.32
CA ILE A 315 9.82 -3.24 8.51
C ILE A 315 9.34 -4.30 9.50
N LEU A 316 8.02 -4.53 9.60
CA LEU A 316 7.44 -5.63 10.37
C LEU A 316 7.97 -6.98 9.89
N MET A 317 7.91 -7.23 8.57
CA MET A 317 8.37 -8.50 7.99
C MET A 317 9.90 -8.66 8.10
N MET A 318 10.66 -7.56 7.97
CA MET A 318 12.10 -7.57 8.16
C MET A 318 12.48 -7.92 9.62
N GLU A 319 11.82 -7.31 10.59
CA GLU A 319 12.06 -7.56 12.02
C GLU A 319 11.65 -8.98 12.41
N ALA A 320 10.53 -9.49 11.90
CA ALA A 320 10.13 -10.88 12.10
C ALA A 320 11.17 -11.86 11.56
N MET A 321 11.71 -11.61 10.36
CA MET A 321 12.79 -12.43 9.76
C MET A 321 14.08 -12.38 10.59
N ARG A 322 14.47 -11.19 11.09
CA ARG A 322 15.65 -11.03 11.97
C ARG A 322 15.52 -11.88 13.24
N ILE A 323 14.36 -11.82 13.87
CA ILE A 323 14.06 -12.53 15.12
C ILE A 323 14.01 -14.04 14.89
N LEU A 324 13.35 -14.47 13.83
CA LEU A 324 13.32 -15.88 13.42
C LEU A 324 14.73 -16.41 13.13
N LYS A 325 15.57 -15.65 12.44
CA LYS A 325 16.98 -16.01 12.22
C LYS A 325 17.75 -16.18 13.53
N LYS A 326 17.51 -15.30 14.51
CA LYS A 326 18.19 -15.33 15.79
C LYS A 326 17.81 -16.54 16.66
N PHE A 327 16.52 -16.86 16.76
CA PHE A 327 16.01 -17.87 17.70
C PHE A 327 15.57 -19.17 17.05
N TYR A 328 15.32 -19.15 15.72
CA TYR A 328 14.90 -20.31 14.93
C TYR A 328 15.72 -20.43 13.62
N PRO A 329 17.08 -20.49 13.71
CA PRO A 329 17.96 -20.45 12.54
C PRO A 329 17.90 -21.69 11.65
N ASN A 330 17.29 -22.79 12.09
CA ASN A 330 17.18 -24.05 11.40
C ASN A 330 15.72 -24.49 11.29
N PRO A 331 14.88 -23.74 10.55
CA PRO A 331 13.45 -24.02 10.47
C PRO A 331 13.19 -25.40 9.83
N LYS A 332 12.07 -26.01 10.16
CA LYS A 332 11.65 -27.28 9.53
C LYS A 332 11.35 -27.08 8.05
N ARG A 333 10.57 -26.04 7.71
CA ARG A 333 10.27 -25.57 6.35
C ARG A 333 11.11 -24.34 6.03
N THR A 334 11.33 -24.06 4.76
CA THR A 334 11.99 -22.82 4.33
C THR A 334 11.08 -21.62 4.62
N ILE A 335 11.63 -20.60 5.28
CA ILE A 335 10.96 -19.33 5.48
C ILE A 335 11.43 -18.36 4.40
N LEU A 336 10.49 -17.80 3.64
CA LEU A 336 10.73 -16.76 2.66
C LEU A 336 10.13 -15.43 3.12
N VAL A 337 10.68 -14.33 2.66
CA VAL A 337 9.99 -13.04 2.65
C VAL A 337 10.04 -12.46 1.25
N GLY A 338 8.90 -11.94 0.80
CA GLY A 338 8.76 -11.16 -0.43
C GLY A 338 8.43 -9.71 -0.12
N HIS A 339 9.32 -8.81 -0.56
CA HIS A 339 9.08 -7.38 -0.61
C HIS A 339 8.80 -7.01 -2.06
N TRP A 340 7.52 -6.75 -2.35
CA TRP A 340 7.02 -6.64 -3.72
C TRP A 340 7.19 -5.25 -4.28
N GLY A 341 7.54 -5.15 -5.55
CA GLY A 341 7.58 -3.89 -6.29
C GLY A 341 6.35 -3.73 -7.16
N SER A 342 5.88 -2.49 -7.31
CA SER A 342 4.72 -2.14 -8.16
C SER A 342 3.40 -2.80 -7.72
N GLU A 343 3.21 -2.89 -6.42
CA GLU A 343 1.91 -3.20 -5.83
C GLU A 343 0.91 -2.12 -6.19
N GLU A 344 1.30 -0.86 -5.96
CA GLU A 344 0.55 0.37 -6.16
C GLU A 344 0.06 0.56 -7.60
N GLN A 345 0.70 -0.08 -8.56
CA GLN A 345 0.29 -0.06 -9.96
C GLN A 345 -0.35 -1.38 -10.41
N GLY A 346 -0.78 -2.20 -9.46
CA GLY A 346 -1.62 -3.38 -9.69
C GLY A 346 -0.97 -4.73 -9.39
N LEU A 347 -0.31 -4.88 -8.23
CA LEU A 347 0.24 -6.14 -7.72
C LEU A 347 1.27 -6.80 -8.67
N ASN A 348 2.03 -6.01 -9.45
CA ASN A 348 2.82 -6.57 -10.55
C ASN A 348 3.96 -7.46 -10.07
N GLY A 349 4.64 -7.07 -8.98
CA GLY A 349 5.75 -7.85 -8.43
C GLY A 349 5.33 -9.20 -7.88
N SER A 350 4.25 -9.25 -7.09
CA SER A 350 3.75 -10.51 -6.54
C SER A 350 3.14 -11.42 -7.61
N ARG A 351 2.43 -10.85 -8.59
CA ARG A 351 1.93 -11.60 -9.75
C ARG A 351 3.08 -12.22 -10.56
N ALA A 352 4.13 -11.44 -10.82
CA ALA A 352 5.30 -11.93 -11.52
C ALA A 352 5.99 -13.07 -10.75
N PHE A 353 6.11 -12.94 -9.41
CA PHE A 353 6.66 -14.01 -8.58
C PHE A 353 5.82 -15.29 -8.66
N VAL A 354 4.50 -15.18 -8.61
CA VAL A 354 3.59 -16.32 -8.76
C VAL A 354 3.73 -16.99 -10.12
N GLU A 355 3.91 -16.20 -11.19
CA GLU A 355 4.13 -16.71 -12.55
C GLU A 355 5.49 -17.41 -12.70
N ASP A 356 6.54 -16.85 -12.09
CA ASP A 356 7.93 -17.33 -12.26
C ASP A 356 8.30 -18.48 -11.31
N HIS A 357 7.56 -18.65 -10.19
CA HIS A 357 7.85 -19.65 -9.15
C HIS A 357 6.66 -20.57 -8.80
N PRO A 358 6.05 -21.24 -9.79
CA PRO A 358 4.88 -22.11 -9.54
C PRO A 358 5.21 -23.24 -8.57
N GLU A 359 6.47 -23.71 -8.49
CA GLU A 359 6.93 -24.74 -7.56
C GLU A 359 6.95 -24.25 -6.11
N ILE A 360 7.24 -22.96 -5.84
CA ILE A 360 7.15 -22.36 -4.51
C ILE A 360 5.68 -22.21 -4.12
N VAL A 361 4.87 -21.66 -5.03
CA VAL A 361 3.44 -21.40 -4.81
C VAL A 361 2.68 -22.68 -4.50
N SER A 362 2.91 -23.76 -5.25
CA SER A 362 2.26 -25.06 -5.04
C SER A 362 2.71 -25.75 -3.72
N ASN A 363 3.90 -25.41 -3.23
CA ASN A 363 4.45 -25.95 -1.99
C ASN A 363 4.37 -24.97 -0.81
N LEU A 364 3.58 -23.91 -0.95
CA LEU A 364 3.37 -22.96 0.12
C LEU A 364 2.54 -23.59 1.25
N GLN A 365 3.05 -23.51 2.47
CA GLN A 365 2.34 -23.90 3.69
C GLN A 365 1.36 -22.78 4.10
N ALA A 366 1.84 -21.54 4.09
CA ALA A 366 1.07 -20.32 4.31
C ALA A 366 1.88 -19.10 3.84
N LEU A 367 1.17 -18.05 3.44
CA LEU A 367 1.70 -16.71 3.28
C LEU A 367 0.96 -15.76 4.22
N PHE A 368 1.70 -14.91 4.92
CA PHE A 368 1.16 -13.86 5.81
C PHE A 368 1.52 -12.49 5.23
N ASN A 369 0.51 -11.71 4.84
CA ASN A 369 0.66 -10.40 4.21
C ASN A 369 0.15 -9.30 5.14
N GLN A 370 0.95 -8.24 5.33
CA GLN A 370 0.55 -7.03 6.03
C GLN A 370 0.60 -5.83 5.08
N ASP A 371 -0.54 -5.15 4.98
CA ASP A 371 -0.72 -3.95 4.17
C ASP A 371 -2.00 -3.22 4.60
N ASN A 372 -2.00 -2.71 5.83
CA ASN A 372 -3.18 -2.08 6.43
C ASN A 372 -2.80 -0.94 7.41
N GLY A 373 -1.71 -0.25 7.13
CA GLY A 373 -1.26 0.85 7.97
C GLY A 373 -0.47 0.41 9.21
N THR A 374 -0.46 1.27 10.22
CA THR A 374 0.37 1.12 11.42
C THR A 374 -0.28 0.33 12.55
N GLY A 375 -1.59 0.08 12.48
CA GLY A 375 -2.38 -0.48 13.59
C GLY A 375 -2.08 -1.94 13.91
N ARG A 376 -2.48 -2.38 15.11
CA ARG A 376 -2.35 -3.79 15.49
C ARG A 376 -3.27 -4.69 14.66
N ILE A 377 -2.80 -5.90 14.39
CA ILE A 377 -3.58 -6.93 13.69
C ILE A 377 -4.76 -7.37 14.57
N VAL A 378 -5.96 -7.24 14.01
CA VAL A 378 -7.22 -7.58 14.69
C VAL A 378 -8.13 -8.49 13.88
N ASN A 379 -7.71 -8.88 12.66
CA ASN A 379 -8.52 -9.73 11.79
C ASN A 379 -7.66 -10.66 10.94
N ILE A 380 -8.04 -11.94 10.86
CA ILE A 380 -7.47 -12.93 9.95
C ILE A 380 -8.61 -13.76 9.35
N GLY A 381 -8.79 -13.67 8.03
CA GLY A 381 -9.80 -14.43 7.30
C GLY A 381 -9.23 -15.69 6.63
N GLY A 382 -10.04 -16.74 6.49
CA GLY A 382 -9.63 -18.02 5.90
C GLY A 382 -9.49 -18.02 4.38
N GLN A 383 -9.76 -16.89 3.71
CA GLN A 383 -9.59 -16.68 2.26
C GLN A 383 -10.31 -17.72 1.38
N GLY A 384 -11.43 -18.28 1.88
CA GLY A 384 -12.24 -19.24 1.15
C GLY A 384 -11.69 -20.67 1.15
N PHE A 385 -10.59 -20.98 1.85
CA PHE A 385 -10.06 -22.34 1.96
C PHE A 385 -10.74 -23.14 3.05
N ALA A 386 -11.20 -24.36 2.74
CA ALA A 386 -12.08 -25.16 3.59
C ALA A 386 -11.48 -25.47 4.97
N LYS A 387 -10.17 -25.74 5.04
CA LYS A 387 -9.48 -26.13 6.29
C LYS A 387 -8.71 -25.00 6.98
N SER A 388 -8.81 -23.76 6.50
CA SER A 388 -8.10 -22.60 7.09
C SER A 388 -8.39 -22.42 8.57
N LYS A 389 -9.61 -22.74 9.04
CA LYS A 389 -9.99 -22.67 10.44
C LYS A 389 -9.06 -23.49 11.33
N ASP A 390 -8.78 -24.73 10.94
CA ASP A 390 -7.99 -25.66 11.74
C ASP A 390 -6.55 -25.16 11.88
N TYR A 391 -5.97 -24.68 10.79
CA TYR A 391 -4.60 -24.18 10.75
C TYR A 391 -4.46 -22.88 11.55
N ILE A 392 -5.25 -21.85 11.23
CA ILE A 392 -5.15 -20.55 11.89
C ILE A 392 -5.44 -20.68 13.39
N THR A 393 -6.45 -21.45 13.79
CA THR A 393 -6.78 -21.65 15.21
C THR A 393 -5.61 -22.31 15.96
N ARG A 394 -4.98 -23.32 15.35
CA ARG A 394 -3.84 -24.04 15.95
C ARG A 394 -2.61 -23.14 16.08
N TRP A 395 -2.29 -22.36 15.05
CA TRP A 395 -1.11 -21.47 15.07
C TRP A 395 -1.32 -20.27 15.98
N LEU A 396 -2.51 -19.67 15.95
CA LEU A 396 -2.85 -18.52 16.79
C LEU A 396 -2.89 -18.88 18.28
N ALA A 397 -3.17 -20.13 18.62
CA ALA A 397 -3.21 -20.60 20.02
C ALA A 397 -1.88 -20.39 20.77
N ALA A 398 -0.75 -20.39 20.05
CA ALA A 398 0.59 -20.18 20.62
C ALA A 398 0.93 -18.69 20.86
N VAL A 399 0.18 -17.77 20.28
CA VAL A 399 0.38 -16.32 20.46
C VAL A 399 -0.09 -15.90 21.86
N PRO A 400 0.63 -14.97 22.56
CA PRO A 400 0.21 -14.48 23.88
C PRO A 400 -1.24 -13.99 23.91
N ASP A 401 -1.95 -14.27 25.01
CA ASP A 401 -3.37 -13.94 25.20
C ASP A 401 -3.66 -12.45 24.99
N THR A 402 -2.76 -11.58 25.43
CA THR A 402 -2.88 -10.13 25.27
C THR A 402 -2.95 -9.68 23.81
N ILE A 403 -2.44 -10.50 22.89
CA ILE A 403 -2.46 -10.24 21.44
C ILE A 403 -3.59 -11.03 20.79
N LYS A 404 -3.60 -12.37 20.94
CA LYS A 404 -4.54 -13.22 20.20
C LYS A 404 -6.01 -12.95 20.52
N ASN A 405 -6.34 -12.54 21.77
CA ASN A 405 -7.72 -12.25 22.16
C ASN A 405 -8.31 -11.01 21.47
N GLN A 406 -7.46 -10.21 20.82
CA GLN A 406 -7.89 -9.07 20.02
C GLN A 406 -8.11 -9.45 18.54
N VAL A 407 -7.68 -10.64 18.11
CA VAL A 407 -7.76 -11.08 16.71
C VAL A 407 -9.09 -11.80 16.48
N LYS A 408 -9.93 -11.20 15.64
CA LYS A 408 -11.15 -11.83 15.13
C LYS A 408 -10.80 -12.69 13.90
N THR A 409 -11.37 -13.88 13.84
CA THR A 409 -11.19 -14.78 12.70
C THR A 409 -12.52 -15.01 11.99
N SER A 410 -12.48 -15.17 10.65
CA SER A 410 -13.65 -15.46 9.83
C SER A 410 -13.37 -16.64 8.88
N PHE A 411 -14.21 -17.65 8.91
CA PHE A 411 -14.04 -18.87 8.12
C PHE A 411 -15.34 -19.29 7.42
N PRO A 412 -15.28 -19.80 6.17
CA PRO A 412 -14.07 -19.90 5.36
C PRO A 412 -13.52 -18.53 4.92
N GLY A 413 -14.25 -17.43 5.13
CA GLY A 413 -13.93 -16.10 4.65
C GLY A 413 -14.18 -15.96 3.15
N MET A 414 -14.05 -14.74 2.64
CA MET A 414 -14.08 -14.49 1.20
C MET A 414 -12.68 -14.59 0.62
N PRO A 415 -12.47 -15.26 -0.54
CA PRO A 415 -11.18 -15.26 -1.21
C PRO A 415 -10.84 -13.83 -1.68
N GLY A 416 -9.63 -13.37 -1.40
CA GLY A 416 -9.16 -12.05 -1.78
C GLY A 416 -8.98 -11.94 -3.30
N ALA A 417 -9.68 -10.97 -3.90
CA ALA A 417 -9.64 -10.72 -5.34
C ALA A 417 -8.75 -9.51 -5.72
N GLY A 418 -8.12 -8.88 -4.74
CA GLY A 418 -7.28 -7.70 -4.90
C GLY A 418 -7.04 -7.02 -3.55
N GLY A 419 -6.59 -5.77 -3.59
CA GLY A 419 -6.38 -4.92 -2.42
C GLY A 419 -5.03 -5.09 -1.75
N SER A 420 -4.27 -6.13 -2.02
CA SER A 420 -2.85 -6.33 -1.70
C SER A 420 -2.32 -7.65 -2.25
N ASP A 421 -1.03 -7.90 -2.11
CA ASP A 421 -0.24 -8.97 -2.73
C ASP A 421 -0.68 -10.41 -2.40
N PHE A 422 -1.27 -10.64 -1.21
CA PHE A 422 -1.81 -11.97 -0.87
C PHE A 422 -2.83 -12.47 -1.92
N ALA A 423 -3.54 -11.53 -2.57
CA ALA A 423 -4.54 -11.86 -3.59
C ALA A 423 -3.93 -12.55 -4.83
N SER A 424 -2.67 -12.25 -5.18
CA SER A 424 -1.94 -12.93 -6.26
C SER A 424 -1.79 -14.43 -5.96
N PHE A 425 -1.49 -14.77 -4.71
CA PHE A 425 -1.34 -16.16 -4.25
C PHE A 425 -2.67 -16.87 -4.11
N VAL A 426 -3.70 -16.20 -3.57
CA VAL A 426 -5.07 -16.75 -3.45
C VAL A 426 -5.63 -17.08 -4.84
N ALA A 427 -5.46 -16.18 -5.81
CA ALA A 427 -5.89 -16.41 -7.19
C ALA A 427 -5.20 -17.61 -7.83
N ALA A 428 -3.94 -17.88 -7.47
CA ALA A 428 -3.19 -19.06 -7.89
C ALA A 428 -3.52 -20.33 -7.08
N GLY A 429 -4.45 -20.25 -6.11
CA GLY A 429 -4.88 -21.39 -5.30
C GLY A 429 -3.99 -21.70 -4.09
N ALA A 430 -3.13 -20.78 -3.67
CA ALA A 430 -2.28 -20.93 -2.50
C ALA A 430 -2.83 -20.17 -1.28
N LEU A 431 -2.50 -20.65 -0.06
CA LEU A 431 -2.98 -20.05 1.19
C LEU A 431 -2.26 -18.73 1.50
N GLY A 432 -2.81 -17.62 0.99
CA GLY A 432 -2.38 -16.27 1.30
C GLY A 432 -3.32 -15.62 2.31
N TYR A 433 -2.83 -15.28 3.50
CA TYR A 433 -3.62 -14.65 4.55
C TYR A 433 -3.31 -13.16 4.64
N SER A 434 -4.36 -12.32 4.56
CA SER A 434 -4.26 -10.91 4.89
C SER A 434 -4.37 -10.73 6.41
N LEU A 435 -3.42 -9.99 6.98
CA LEU A 435 -3.37 -9.63 8.40
C LEU A 435 -4.02 -8.24 8.55
N GLY A 436 -5.35 -8.22 8.72
CA GLY A 436 -6.13 -6.99 8.84
C GLY A 436 -5.88 -6.25 10.15
N ALA A 437 -5.56 -4.94 10.07
CA ALA A 437 -5.19 -4.12 11.22
C ALA A 437 -6.26 -3.09 11.62
N THR A 438 -6.11 -2.49 12.81
CA THR A 438 -6.90 -1.31 13.21
C THR A 438 -6.57 -0.13 12.34
N SER A 439 -7.59 0.66 11.99
CA SER A 439 -7.48 1.65 10.92
C SER A 439 -6.54 2.82 11.22
N TRP A 440 -6.53 3.37 12.45
CA TRP A 440 -5.84 4.65 12.73
C TRP A 440 -6.12 5.72 11.67
N ASP A 441 -7.33 5.69 11.11
CA ASP A 441 -7.75 6.53 9.98
C ASP A 441 -6.84 6.44 8.72
N TYR A 442 -6.17 5.30 8.53
CA TYR A 442 -5.27 5.00 7.41
C TYR A 442 -5.84 5.46 6.06
N GLY A 443 -7.06 5.04 5.72
CA GLY A 443 -7.68 5.37 4.43
C GLY A 443 -7.92 6.85 4.20
N THR A 444 -7.97 7.67 5.25
CA THR A 444 -8.24 9.11 5.19
C THR A 444 -6.97 9.94 5.21
N TYR A 445 -6.04 9.63 6.14
CA TYR A 445 -4.95 10.56 6.42
C TYR A 445 -3.58 10.12 5.92
N THR A 446 -3.38 8.83 5.63
CA THR A 446 -2.06 8.34 5.24
C THR A 446 -2.05 7.56 3.92
N TRP A 447 -3.04 6.72 3.65
CA TRP A 447 -3.12 5.93 2.42
C TRP A 447 -3.01 6.79 1.15
N HIS A 448 -1.91 6.66 0.42
CA HIS A 448 -1.55 7.42 -0.79
C HIS A 448 -1.46 8.94 -0.60
N THR A 449 -1.23 9.45 0.63
CA THR A 449 -1.26 10.89 0.88
C THR A 449 0.12 11.52 1.00
N ASN A 450 0.16 12.86 0.85
CA ASN A 450 1.33 13.69 1.11
C ASN A 450 1.72 13.76 2.61
N ARG A 451 1.00 13.04 3.49
CA ARG A 451 1.22 13.02 4.96
C ARG A 451 1.65 11.66 5.50
N ASP A 452 1.90 10.68 4.63
CA ASP A 452 2.33 9.34 5.03
C ASP A 452 3.83 9.30 5.35
N THR A 453 4.18 9.81 6.53
CA THR A 453 5.55 10.04 7.03
C THR A 453 5.82 9.24 8.30
N TYR A 454 7.10 9.11 8.69
CA TYR A 454 7.58 8.36 9.86
C TYR A 454 6.78 8.60 11.15
N ASP A 455 6.40 9.86 11.41
CA ASP A 455 5.66 10.28 12.61
C ASP A 455 4.21 9.74 12.67
N LYS A 456 3.75 9.03 11.64
CA LYS A 456 2.46 8.32 11.61
C LYS A 456 2.56 6.87 12.08
N LEU A 457 3.77 6.37 12.35
CA LEU A 457 3.97 5.01 12.85
C LEU A 457 3.69 4.92 14.35
N VAL A 458 2.94 3.89 14.74
CA VAL A 458 2.67 3.54 16.13
C VAL A 458 3.45 2.27 16.46
N PHE A 459 4.69 2.41 16.92
CA PHE A 459 5.63 1.30 17.07
C PHE A 459 5.16 0.20 18.02
N ASP A 460 4.41 0.53 19.08
CA ASP A 460 3.88 -0.49 20.00
C ASP A 460 2.85 -1.41 19.31
N GLU A 461 2.05 -0.86 18.39
CA GLU A 461 1.15 -1.65 17.56
C GLU A 461 1.95 -2.56 16.61
N ILE A 462 2.99 -2.02 15.98
CA ILE A 462 3.86 -2.79 15.07
C ILE A 462 4.63 -3.88 15.83
N ARG A 463 5.14 -3.61 17.06
CA ARG A 463 5.77 -4.63 17.92
C ARG A 463 4.82 -5.80 18.20
N SER A 464 3.56 -5.49 18.54
CA SER A 464 2.52 -6.51 18.71
C SER A 464 2.34 -7.37 17.44
N ASN A 465 2.37 -6.75 16.28
CA ASN A 465 2.27 -7.43 14.99
C ASN A 465 3.49 -8.30 14.68
N VAL A 466 4.71 -7.85 15.05
CA VAL A 466 5.94 -8.66 14.91
C VAL A 466 5.85 -9.94 15.75
N ILE A 467 5.40 -9.81 17.01
CA ILE A 467 5.22 -10.97 17.90
C ILE A 467 4.23 -11.96 17.29
N LEU A 468 3.04 -11.49 16.90
CA LEU A 468 2.03 -12.33 16.27
C LEU A 468 2.57 -13.03 15.03
N THR A 469 3.16 -12.27 14.11
CA THR A 469 3.60 -12.77 12.82
C THR A 469 4.75 -13.77 12.96
N ALA A 470 5.76 -13.48 13.79
CA ALA A 470 6.89 -14.39 14.01
C ALA A 470 6.45 -15.72 14.63
N ILE A 471 5.51 -15.68 15.59
CA ILE A 471 4.97 -16.90 16.22
C ILE A 471 4.11 -17.68 15.22
N MET A 472 3.24 -17.02 14.44
CA MET A 472 2.43 -17.69 13.42
C MET A 472 3.31 -18.38 12.37
N VAL A 473 4.38 -17.72 11.92
CA VAL A 473 5.36 -18.31 10.98
C VAL A 473 6.06 -19.53 11.59
N TYR A 474 6.52 -19.40 12.84
CA TYR A 474 7.13 -20.52 13.57
C TYR A 474 6.19 -21.72 13.65
N MET A 475 4.95 -21.50 14.09
CA MET A 475 3.95 -22.56 14.22
C MET A 475 3.58 -23.19 12.87
N ALA A 476 3.44 -22.39 11.82
CA ALA A 476 3.21 -22.90 10.47
C ALA A 476 4.41 -23.71 9.93
N CYS A 477 5.64 -23.33 10.28
CA CYS A 477 6.85 -24.07 9.94
C CYS A 477 6.90 -25.43 10.64
N GLU A 478 6.57 -25.51 11.93
CA GLU A 478 6.65 -26.72 12.74
C GLU A 478 5.44 -27.63 12.56
N ASP A 479 4.34 -27.14 12.01
CA ASP A 479 3.13 -27.96 11.83
C ASP A 479 3.46 -29.30 11.13
N ALA A 480 3.00 -30.41 11.72
CA ALA A 480 3.21 -31.72 11.14
C ALA A 480 2.46 -31.91 9.82
N GLU A 481 1.29 -31.26 9.74
CA GLU A 481 0.39 -31.31 8.60
C GLU A 481 0.82 -30.34 7.48
N LYS A 482 0.82 -30.79 6.23
CA LYS A 482 0.85 -29.91 5.06
C LYS A 482 -0.55 -29.31 4.88
N THR A 483 -0.63 -27.99 4.76
CA THR A 483 -1.92 -27.31 4.59
C THR A 483 -2.62 -27.75 3.29
N SER A 484 -3.94 -27.91 3.37
CA SER A 484 -4.80 -28.21 2.22
C SER A 484 -5.17 -26.92 1.49
N THR A 485 -5.09 -26.96 0.18
CA THR A 485 -5.56 -25.88 -0.72
C THR A 485 -7.00 -26.11 -1.21
N GLU A 486 -7.74 -27.02 -0.55
CA GLU A 486 -9.14 -27.29 -0.87
C GLU A 486 -9.99 -26.04 -0.72
N LYS A 487 -10.70 -25.70 -1.78
CA LYS A 487 -11.59 -24.53 -1.85
C LYS A 487 -12.92 -24.86 -1.18
N ALA A 488 -13.43 -23.97 -0.35
CA ALA A 488 -14.77 -24.10 0.22
C ALA A 488 -15.82 -23.92 -0.90
N THR A 489 -16.86 -24.74 -0.84
CA THR A 489 -18.01 -24.67 -1.77
C THR A 489 -19.07 -23.68 -1.30
N ASP A 490 -19.15 -23.41 0.00
CA ASP A 490 -20.09 -22.48 0.64
C ASP A 490 -19.37 -21.19 1.03
N LEU A 491 -19.23 -20.28 0.06
CA LEU A 491 -18.61 -18.99 0.25
C LEU A 491 -19.63 -17.94 0.72
N PRO A 492 -19.23 -16.99 1.59
CA PRO A 492 -20.09 -15.90 2.01
C PRO A 492 -20.59 -15.06 0.83
N VAL A 493 -21.78 -14.47 0.97
CA VAL A 493 -22.29 -13.49 0.03
C VAL A 493 -21.44 -12.22 0.11
N ASN A 494 -21.06 -11.68 -1.03
CA ASN A 494 -20.31 -10.43 -1.10
C ASN A 494 -21.23 -9.26 -0.66
N PRO A 495 -20.95 -8.57 0.44
CA PRO A 495 -21.83 -7.53 0.98
C PRO A 495 -21.96 -6.29 0.09
N ARG A 496 -20.99 -6.07 -0.84
CA ARG A 496 -21.04 -4.93 -1.78
C ARG A 496 -21.93 -5.21 -2.98
N THR A 497 -22.00 -6.45 -3.43
CA THR A 497 -22.74 -6.82 -4.65
C THR A 497 -24.05 -7.56 -4.34
N GLY A 498 -24.21 -8.10 -3.13
CA GLY A 498 -25.32 -8.98 -2.76
C GLY A 498 -25.33 -10.33 -3.48
N LYS A 499 -24.26 -10.67 -4.22
CA LYS A 499 -24.12 -11.92 -4.99
C LYS A 499 -23.23 -12.92 -4.25
N PRO A 500 -23.35 -14.24 -4.55
CA PRO A 500 -22.37 -15.22 -4.09
C PRO A 500 -20.95 -14.78 -4.46
N THR A 501 -20.00 -14.99 -3.55
CA THR A 501 -18.60 -14.71 -3.83
C THR A 501 -18.04 -15.75 -4.79
N GLU A 502 -17.35 -15.30 -5.82
CA GLU A 502 -16.63 -16.14 -6.77
C GLU A 502 -15.14 -16.19 -6.44
N TRP A 503 -14.47 -17.28 -6.83
CA TRP A 503 -13.03 -17.37 -6.73
C TRP A 503 -12.37 -16.40 -7.71
N PRO A 504 -11.31 -15.65 -7.27
CA PRO A 504 -10.61 -14.76 -8.16
C PRO A 504 -9.90 -15.52 -9.28
N VAL A 505 -9.89 -14.93 -10.45
CA VAL A 505 -9.11 -15.42 -11.59
C VAL A 505 -7.71 -14.80 -11.53
N GLN A 506 -6.70 -15.63 -11.77
CA GLN A 506 -5.31 -15.16 -11.82
C GLN A 506 -5.14 -14.12 -12.95
N THR A 507 -4.66 -12.93 -12.58
CA THR A 507 -4.36 -11.85 -13.52
C THR A 507 -2.85 -11.84 -13.78
N LYS A 508 -2.46 -11.68 -15.05
CA LYS A 508 -1.05 -11.59 -15.44
C LYS A 508 -0.41 -10.31 -14.93
N SER A 509 0.89 -10.41 -14.61
CA SER A 509 1.71 -9.25 -14.28
C SER A 509 1.90 -8.33 -15.49
N ASN A 510 1.87 -7.01 -15.27
CA ASN A 510 2.33 -6.05 -16.27
C ASN A 510 3.84 -5.83 -16.09
N ARG A 511 4.64 -6.48 -16.92
CA ARG A 511 6.11 -6.45 -16.82
C ARG A 511 6.75 -5.27 -17.56
N LYS A 512 5.96 -4.45 -18.27
CA LYS A 512 6.40 -3.27 -19.01
C LYS A 512 5.41 -2.13 -18.79
N GLY A 513 5.45 -1.52 -17.63
CA GLY A 513 4.48 -0.52 -17.24
C GLY A 513 5.00 0.92 -17.35
N GLY A 514 4.04 1.86 -17.38
CA GLY A 514 4.34 3.29 -17.46
C GLY A 514 4.96 3.76 -18.78
N LEU A 515 5.01 2.89 -19.80
CA LEU A 515 5.63 3.13 -21.11
C LEU A 515 4.58 3.60 -22.13
#